data_c55060caf292315325921de76201b161
#
_entry.id   c55060caf292315325921de76201b161
#
_cell.length_a   1.000
_cell.length_b   1.000
_cell.length_c   1.000
_cell.angle_alpha   90.00
_cell.angle_beta   90.00
_cell.angle_gamma   90.00
#
_symmetry.space_group_name_H-M   'P 1'
#
loop_
_entity.id
_entity.type
_entity.pdbx_description
1 polymer ?
#
loop_
_entity_poly.entity_id
_entity_poly.type
_entity_poly.pdbx_seq_one_letter_code
_entity_poly.pdbx_strand_id
1 'polypeptide(L)'
;RIIAGKVTCGVLKSGDNVIFSPSNRKAQIKNIITWPEEFSKSRAKQGESVGITLKEQLFIERGELMSHISSPPLESNVFRSHLFWLAQKPLKVGEEYKLRINTFETSVKVQEIDRVIDTDDLSAGKEITEHLQVKRNDIAEVIFRSRSMLAIDEFSKNKHTGRFVLLNSNDIVAGGVISMKGYPDQRDLITEKGTNLYAVGHRVPVVTRVQRNGHYGGVVWLTGLSGAGKSSIALEAERLLFKKGYSVYLLDGDNVRSGLNSNLSFSPEDRAENIRRVGEVAALFADAGMVVITAFISPYRADRDRARGAMERINSEGPFHEVFVRASLEVCEERDPKGL
;
A
#
# COMPACT_ATOMS: atom_id res chain seq x y z
N ARG A 1 -16.43 6.39 -10.96
CA ARG A 1 -15.48 5.36 -11.40
C ARG A 1 -16.08 3.97 -11.16
N ILE A 2 -15.88 3.03 -12.11
CA ILE A 2 -16.33 1.64 -12.00
C ILE A 2 -15.09 0.78 -11.73
N ILE A 3 -15.17 -0.08 -10.71
CA ILE A 3 -14.15 -1.07 -10.39
C ILE A 3 -14.70 -2.42 -10.84
N ALA A 4 -14.01 -3.08 -11.76
CA ALA A 4 -14.43 -4.37 -12.30
C ALA A 4 -13.72 -5.52 -11.56
N GLY A 5 -14.45 -6.58 -11.27
CA GLY A 5 -13.91 -7.75 -10.59
C GLY A 5 -14.81 -8.97 -10.69
N LYS A 6 -14.31 -10.10 -10.19
CA LYS A 6 -15.05 -11.36 -10.09
C LYS A 6 -15.31 -11.71 -8.63
N VAL A 7 -16.54 -12.08 -8.32
CA VAL A 7 -16.89 -12.60 -6.98
C VAL A 7 -16.39 -14.04 -6.87
N THR A 8 -15.35 -14.26 -6.06
CA THR A 8 -14.71 -15.58 -5.89
C THR A 8 -15.40 -16.44 -4.85
N CYS A 9 -16.02 -15.82 -3.84
CA CYS A 9 -16.82 -16.52 -2.81
C CYS A 9 -17.88 -15.58 -2.24
N GLY A 10 -18.93 -16.14 -1.67
CA GLY A 10 -19.98 -15.40 -0.97
C GLY A 10 -20.93 -14.60 -1.87
N VAL A 11 -21.50 -13.57 -1.29
CA VAL A 11 -22.47 -12.67 -1.95
C VAL A 11 -22.15 -11.23 -1.61
N LEU A 12 -22.15 -10.38 -2.61
CA LEU A 12 -21.95 -8.95 -2.50
C LEU A 12 -23.27 -8.22 -2.69
N LYS A 13 -23.58 -7.21 -1.88
CA LYS A 13 -24.82 -6.41 -1.95
C LYS A 13 -24.51 -4.92 -2.03
N SER A 14 -25.40 -4.16 -2.67
CA SER A 14 -25.37 -2.69 -2.55
C SER A 14 -25.58 -2.28 -1.08
N GLY A 15 -24.77 -1.35 -0.60
CA GLY A 15 -24.76 -0.92 0.79
C GLY A 15 -23.77 -1.66 1.69
N ASP A 16 -23.15 -2.76 1.23
CA ASP A 16 -22.17 -3.49 2.02
C ASP A 16 -20.93 -2.62 2.31
N ASN A 17 -20.43 -2.73 3.54
CA ASN A 17 -19.15 -2.15 3.93
C ASN A 17 -18.03 -3.13 3.60
N VAL A 18 -17.10 -2.68 2.79
CA VAL A 18 -16.00 -3.48 2.26
C VAL A 18 -14.64 -2.88 2.60
N ILE A 19 -13.64 -3.75 2.57
CA ILE A 19 -12.23 -3.38 2.71
C ILE A 19 -11.45 -3.91 1.50
N PHE A 20 -10.52 -3.11 1.01
CA PHE A 20 -9.58 -3.47 -0.04
C PHE A 20 -8.24 -3.79 0.59
N SER A 21 -7.75 -5.00 0.37
CA SER A 21 -6.49 -5.50 0.92
C SER A 21 -5.45 -5.67 -0.20
N PRO A 22 -4.17 -5.33 0.00
CA PRO A 22 -3.53 -4.99 1.28
C PRO A 22 -3.54 -3.49 1.62
N SER A 23 -4.22 -2.62 0.84
CA SER A 23 -4.23 -1.18 1.12
C SER A 23 -5.03 -0.78 2.36
N ASN A 24 -5.86 -1.69 2.88
CA ASN A 24 -6.74 -1.52 4.04
C ASN A 24 -7.73 -0.34 3.91
N ARG A 25 -8.05 0.04 2.66
CA ARG A 25 -9.02 1.12 2.37
C ARG A 25 -10.44 0.61 2.54
N LYS A 26 -11.21 1.29 3.37
CA LYS A 26 -12.61 0.95 3.64
C LYS A 26 -13.53 1.79 2.76
N ALA A 27 -14.60 1.17 2.27
CA ALA A 27 -15.60 1.84 1.44
C ALA A 27 -16.99 1.19 1.60
N GLN A 28 -18.02 1.90 1.14
CA GLN A 28 -19.34 1.35 1.02
C GLN A 28 -19.74 1.20 -0.47
N ILE A 29 -20.27 0.03 -0.83
CA ILE A 29 -20.75 -0.22 -2.19
C ILE A 29 -21.98 0.63 -2.47
N LYS A 30 -21.91 1.43 -3.54
CA LYS A 30 -23.04 2.25 -3.99
C LYS A 30 -23.93 1.45 -4.93
N ASN A 31 -23.35 0.93 -6.04
CA ASN A 31 -24.10 0.14 -7.03
C ASN A 31 -23.27 -1.05 -7.50
N ILE A 32 -23.96 -2.10 -7.94
CA ILE A 32 -23.40 -3.26 -8.62
C ILE A 32 -23.91 -3.24 -10.06
N ILE A 33 -23.00 -3.30 -11.03
CA ILE A 33 -23.27 -3.17 -12.46
C ILE A 33 -22.91 -4.50 -13.15
N THR A 34 -23.72 -4.96 -14.08
CA THR A 34 -23.48 -6.16 -14.88
C THR A 34 -23.59 -5.83 -16.37
N TRP A 35 -22.86 -6.56 -17.22
CA TRP A 35 -22.92 -6.46 -18.67
C TRP A 35 -23.52 -7.72 -19.28
N PRO A 36 -24.26 -7.65 -20.44
CA PRO A 36 -24.50 -6.44 -21.28
C PRO A 36 -25.64 -5.55 -20.80
N GLU A 37 -26.36 -5.94 -19.75
CA GLU A 37 -27.47 -5.16 -19.23
C GLU A 37 -26.92 -4.10 -18.26
N GLU A 38 -27.13 -2.82 -18.56
CA GLU A 38 -26.81 -1.68 -17.68
C GLU A 38 -27.72 -1.61 -16.43
N PHE A 39 -28.26 -2.76 -15.99
CA PHE A 39 -29.12 -2.81 -14.81
C PHE A 39 -28.28 -2.90 -13.53
N SER A 40 -28.53 -1.98 -12.64
CA SER A 40 -28.05 -2.04 -11.26
C SER A 40 -28.67 -3.24 -10.56
N LYS A 41 -27.86 -4.29 -10.30
CA LYS A 41 -28.27 -5.41 -9.46
C LYS A 41 -28.15 -5.04 -7.99
N SER A 42 -29.10 -5.51 -7.18
CA SER A 42 -28.99 -5.36 -5.72
C SER A 42 -27.95 -6.27 -5.09
N ARG A 43 -27.55 -7.34 -5.79
CA ARG A 43 -26.60 -8.35 -5.30
C ARG A 43 -25.85 -9.05 -6.42
N ALA A 44 -24.62 -9.50 -6.13
CA ALA A 44 -23.81 -10.38 -6.98
C ALA A 44 -23.40 -11.62 -6.20
N LYS A 45 -23.36 -12.78 -6.87
CA LYS A 45 -23.03 -14.09 -6.25
C LYS A 45 -21.68 -14.59 -6.75
N GLN A 46 -21.14 -15.59 -6.05
CA GLN A 46 -19.96 -16.33 -6.46
C GLN A 46 -20.03 -16.75 -7.94
N GLY A 47 -18.92 -16.53 -8.67
CA GLY A 47 -18.77 -16.84 -10.09
C GLY A 47 -19.11 -15.68 -11.01
N GLU A 48 -19.88 -14.68 -10.57
CA GLU A 48 -20.27 -13.53 -11.39
C GLU A 48 -19.12 -12.52 -11.51
N SER A 49 -18.95 -11.97 -12.72
CA SER A 49 -18.10 -10.83 -13.00
C SER A 49 -18.95 -9.56 -13.01
N VAL A 50 -18.58 -8.59 -12.21
CA VAL A 50 -19.37 -7.38 -11.98
C VAL A 50 -18.50 -6.13 -11.93
N GLY A 51 -19.11 -4.98 -12.21
CA GLY A 51 -18.57 -3.68 -11.87
C GLY A 51 -19.22 -3.15 -10.60
N ILE A 52 -18.46 -2.46 -9.80
CA ILE A 52 -18.97 -1.78 -8.61
C ILE A 52 -18.63 -0.30 -8.65
N THR A 53 -19.50 0.51 -8.05
CA THR A 53 -19.21 1.90 -7.71
C THR A 53 -19.21 2.04 -6.19
N LEU A 54 -18.35 2.89 -5.67
CA LEU A 54 -18.23 3.16 -4.25
C LEU A 54 -18.87 4.51 -3.91
N LYS A 55 -19.26 4.70 -2.66
CA LYS A 55 -19.66 6.03 -2.16
C LYS A 55 -18.48 6.95 -2.02
N GLU A 56 -17.35 6.40 -1.56
CA GLU A 56 -16.09 7.09 -1.39
C GLU A 56 -15.31 7.16 -2.71
N GLN A 57 -14.58 8.24 -2.92
CA GLN A 57 -13.66 8.38 -4.04
C GLN A 57 -12.32 7.72 -3.70
N LEU A 58 -12.22 6.42 -3.96
CA LEU A 58 -10.99 5.66 -3.79
C LEU A 58 -10.38 5.30 -5.14
N PHE A 59 -9.06 5.29 -5.17
CA PHE A 59 -8.29 4.67 -6.23
C PHE A 59 -7.98 3.25 -5.78
N ILE A 60 -8.54 2.27 -6.47
CA ILE A 60 -8.30 0.84 -6.25
C ILE A 60 -7.48 0.32 -7.42
N GLU A 61 -6.44 -0.41 -7.12
CA GLU A 61 -5.48 -0.91 -8.09
C GLU A 61 -5.79 -2.35 -8.49
N ARG A 62 -5.26 -2.72 -9.65
CA ARG A 62 -5.30 -4.11 -10.08
C ARG A 62 -4.49 -4.96 -9.11
N GLY A 63 -5.10 -6.03 -8.60
CA GLY A 63 -4.45 -6.94 -7.66
C GLY A 63 -4.98 -6.84 -6.23
N GLU A 64 -5.64 -5.75 -5.87
CA GLU A 64 -6.29 -5.64 -4.57
C GLU A 64 -7.47 -6.62 -4.46
N LEU A 65 -7.60 -7.25 -3.30
CA LEU A 65 -8.74 -8.10 -2.94
C LEU A 65 -9.77 -7.28 -2.16
N MET A 66 -10.99 -7.28 -2.64
CA MET A 66 -12.12 -6.71 -1.90
C MET A 66 -12.82 -7.80 -1.10
N SER A 67 -13.11 -7.51 0.15
CA SER A 67 -13.87 -8.38 1.06
C SER A 67 -14.81 -7.59 1.95
N HIS A 68 -15.75 -8.27 2.61
CA HIS A 68 -16.48 -7.67 3.73
C HIS A 68 -15.51 -7.32 4.86
N ILE A 69 -15.74 -6.21 5.55
CA ILE A 69 -14.89 -5.77 6.69
C ILE A 69 -14.83 -6.85 7.78
N SER A 70 -15.89 -7.62 7.97
CA SER A 70 -15.97 -8.69 8.97
C SER A 70 -15.18 -9.94 8.62
N SER A 71 -14.74 -10.11 7.37
CA SER A 71 -14.04 -11.31 6.89
C SER A 71 -12.97 -10.93 5.87
N PRO A 72 -11.94 -10.18 6.28
CA PRO A 72 -10.85 -9.80 5.40
C PRO A 72 -9.92 -10.99 5.10
N PRO A 73 -9.20 -10.99 3.95
CA PRO A 73 -8.14 -11.95 3.68
C PRO A 73 -6.98 -11.75 4.66
N LEU A 74 -6.13 -12.73 4.82
CA LEU A 74 -4.89 -12.59 5.59
C LEU A 74 -3.93 -11.64 4.87
N GLU A 75 -3.18 -10.86 5.63
CA GLU A 75 -2.11 -9.99 5.11
C GLU A 75 -0.77 -10.46 5.61
N SER A 76 0.12 -10.81 4.70
CA SER A 76 1.48 -11.22 5.04
C SER A 76 2.45 -10.98 3.89
N ASN A 77 3.70 -10.68 4.21
CA ASN A 77 4.80 -10.69 3.26
C ASN A 77 5.62 -11.99 3.33
N VAL A 78 5.25 -12.91 4.22
CA VAL A 78 5.84 -14.25 4.32
C VAL A 78 4.71 -15.26 4.35
N PHE A 79 4.82 -16.31 3.54
CA PHE A 79 3.83 -17.37 3.54
C PHE A 79 4.46 -18.74 3.30
N ARG A 80 3.86 -19.75 3.89
CA ARG A 80 4.15 -21.15 3.65
C ARG A 80 3.28 -21.68 2.52
N SER A 81 3.83 -22.54 1.70
CA SER A 81 3.11 -23.10 0.56
C SER A 81 3.50 -24.55 0.31
N HIS A 82 2.58 -25.29 -0.30
CA HIS A 82 2.90 -26.53 -0.97
C HIS A 82 2.92 -26.27 -2.47
N LEU A 83 4.02 -26.60 -3.13
CA LEU A 83 4.17 -26.39 -4.56
C LEU A 83 4.58 -27.65 -5.29
N PHE A 84 4.27 -27.70 -6.58
CA PHE A 84 4.75 -28.67 -7.55
C PHE A 84 5.72 -27.97 -8.47
N TRP A 85 6.94 -28.49 -8.58
CA TRP A 85 8.02 -27.90 -9.35
C TRP A 85 8.06 -28.44 -10.78
N LEU A 86 8.03 -27.54 -11.79
CA LEU A 86 7.93 -27.89 -13.19
C LEU A 86 9.23 -27.64 -13.97
N ALA A 87 10.10 -26.76 -13.48
CA ALA A 87 11.31 -26.37 -14.23
C ALA A 87 12.39 -27.44 -14.19
N GLN A 88 13.25 -27.46 -15.22
CA GLN A 88 14.42 -28.34 -15.28
C GLN A 88 15.48 -27.96 -14.24
N LYS A 89 15.68 -26.63 -14.04
CA LYS A 89 16.60 -26.13 -13.02
C LYS A 89 15.97 -26.35 -11.64
N PRO A 90 16.68 -26.98 -10.69
CA PRO A 90 16.16 -27.18 -9.34
C PRO A 90 15.92 -25.84 -8.61
N LEU A 91 14.87 -25.80 -7.78
CA LEU A 91 14.61 -24.69 -6.87
C LEU A 91 15.63 -24.71 -5.71
N LYS A 92 16.17 -23.53 -5.38
CA LYS A 92 17.12 -23.38 -4.27
C LYS A 92 16.71 -22.22 -3.36
N VAL A 93 17.11 -22.32 -2.10
CA VAL A 93 17.00 -21.21 -1.14
C VAL A 93 17.76 -20.01 -1.64
N GLY A 94 17.20 -18.83 -1.49
CA GLY A 94 17.79 -17.56 -1.89
C GLY A 94 17.46 -17.10 -3.30
N GLU A 95 16.92 -17.98 -4.17
CA GLU A 95 16.50 -17.59 -5.52
C GLU A 95 15.24 -16.73 -5.50
N GLU A 96 15.11 -15.84 -6.49
CA GLU A 96 13.97 -14.96 -6.67
C GLU A 96 13.15 -15.39 -7.90
N TYR A 97 11.82 -15.34 -7.74
CA TYR A 97 10.85 -15.67 -8.78
C TYR A 97 9.75 -14.61 -8.80
N LYS A 98 9.07 -14.48 -9.94
CA LYS A 98 7.86 -13.70 -10.04
C LYS A 98 6.68 -14.53 -9.55
N LEU A 99 6.00 -14.09 -8.52
CA LEU A 99 4.76 -14.66 -8.02
C LEU A 99 3.57 -14.03 -8.74
N ARG A 100 2.67 -14.85 -9.23
CA ARG A 100 1.35 -14.42 -9.68
C ARG A 100 0.28 -15.08 -8.80
N ILE A 101 -0.47 -14.26 -8.10
CA ILE A 101 -1.59 -14.66 -7.26
C ILE A 101 -2.82 -13.83 -7.62
N ASN A 102 -3.91 -14.47 -8.01
CA ASN A 102 -5.10 -13.79 -8.56
C ASN A 102 -4.72 -12.86 -9.74
N THR A 103 -4.93 -11.55 -9.58
CA THR A 103 -4.56 -10.51 -10.57
C THR A 103 -3.32 -9.72 -10.16
N PHE A 104 -2.69 -10.08 -9.02
CA PHE A 104 -1.50 -9.44 -8.49
C PHE A 104 -0.23 -10.16 -8.90
N GLU A 105 0.83 -9.39 -9.21
CA GLU A 105 2.15 -9.89 -9.51
C GLU A 105 3.21 -9.17 -8.67
N THR A 106 4.14 -9.94 -8.09
CA THR A 106 5.26 -9.39 -7.31
C THR A 106 6.46 -10.35 -7.36
N SER A 107 7.62 -9.88 -6.92
CA SER A 107 8.79 -10.74 -6.71
C SER A 107 8.75 -11.38 -5.35
N VAL A 108 9.08 -12.67 -5.31
CA VAL A 108 9.25 -13.44 -4.07
C VAL A 108 10.60 -14.13 -4.06
N LYS A 109 11.19 -14.19 -2.86
CA LYS A 109 12.44 -14.91 -2.60
C LYS A 109 12.12 -16.20 -1.85
N VAL A 110 12.77 -17.29 -2.24
CA VAL A 110 12.75 -18.55 -1.50
C VAL A 110 13.50 -18.35 -0.19
N GLN A 111 12.79 -18.34 0.93
CA GLN A 111 13.38 -18.14 2.25
C GLN A 111 13.88 -19.45 2.82
N GLU A 112 13.07 -20.50 2.69
CA GLU A 112 13.35 -21.81 3.28
C GLU A 112 12.61 -22.89 2.48
N ILE A 113 13.18 -24.11 2.45
CA ILE A 113 12.55 -25.31 1.94
C ILE A 113 12.44 -26.27 3.12
N ASP A 114 11.22 -26.44 3.66
CA ASP A 114 11.00 -27.24 4.86
C ASP A 114 11.02 -28.73 4.55
N ARG A 115 10.40 -29.12 3.42
CA ARG A 115 10.21 -30.52 3.08
C ARG A 115 10.15 -30.70 1.57
N VAL A 116 10.75 -31.76 1.08
CA VAL A 116 10.62 -32.23 -0.30
C VAL A 116 10.03 -33.65 -0.28
N ILE A 117 9.05 -33.89 -1.13
CA ILE A 117 8.43 -35.21 -1.34
C ILE A 117 8.77 -35.59 -2.77
N ASP A 118 9.57 -36.64 -2.92
CA ASP A 118 9.84 -37.28 -4.19
C ASP A 118 8.58 -38.05 -4.63
N THR A 119 8.07 -37.72 -5.82
CA THR A 119 6.87 -38.39 -6.35
C THR A 119 7.16 -39.79 -6.88
N ASP A 120 8.42 -40.12 -7.17
CA ASP A 120 8.84 -41.42 -7.64
C ASP A 120 9.03 -42.44 -6.49
N ASP A 121 9.26 -41.95 -5.24
CA ASP A 121 9.39 -42.79 -4.04
C ASP A 121 8.52 -42.29 -2.89
N LEU A 122 7.22 -42.53 -2.98
CA LEU A 122 6.22 -42.15 -1.97
C LEU A 122 6.42 -42.91 -0.62
N SER A 123 7.23 -44.00 -0.58
CA SER A 123 7.49 -44.79 0.61
C SER A 123 8.58 -44.21 1.50
N ALA A 124 9.46 -43.39 0.95
CA ALA A 124 10.56 -42.75 1.64
C ALA A 124 10.22 -41.28 1.93
N GLY A 125 9.43 -41.04 2.95
CA GLY A 125 9.33 -39.72 3.57
C GLY A 125 10.69 -39.34 4.17
N LYS A 126 11.72 -39.16 3.33
CA LYS A 126 13.02 -38.66 3.76
C LYS A 126 12.88 -37.22 4.16
N GLU A 127 12.86 -36.95 5.45
CA GLU A 127 13.27 -35.68 6.00
C GLU A 127 14.74 -35.44 5.63
N ILE A 128 14.98 -34.79 4.49
CA ILE A 128 16.33 -34.42 4.09
C ILE A 128 16.61 -33.07 4.73
N THR A 129 17.48 -33.05 5.73
CA THR A 129 17.78 -31.89 6.58
C THR A 129 18.96 -31.03 6.10
N GLU A 130 19.68 -31.40 5.01
CA GLU A 130 20.82 -30.60 4.52
C GLU A 130 20.79 -30.47 2.99
N HIS A 131 20.92 -29.21 2.52
CA HIS A 131 20.97 -28.81 1.10
C HIS A 131 19.75 -29.21 0.24
N LEU A 132 18.56 -28.93 0.73
CA LEU A 132 17.31 -29.21 0.02
C LEU A 132 17.26 -28.49 -1.32
N GLN A 133 17.18 -29.25 -2.40
CA GLN A 133 16.88 -28.79 -3.74
C GLN A 133 15.62 -29.48 -4.22
N VAL A 134 14.67 -28.72 -4.75
CA VAL A 134 13.45 -29.27 -5.33
C VAL A 134 13.69 -29.52 -6.81
N LYS A 135 13.69 -30.76 -7.21
CA LYS A 135 13.88 -31.17 -8.62
C LYS A 135 12.54 -31.10 -9.39
N ARG A 136 12.63 -31.24 -10.69
CA ARG A 136 11.45 -31.33 -11.53
C ARG A 136 10.54 -32.46 -11.10
N ASN A 137 9.24 -32.20 -11.04
CA ASN A 137 8.16 -33.08 -10.59
C ASN A 137 8.11 -33.35 -9.08
N ASP A 138 9.01 -32.79 -8.28
CA ASP A 138 8.90 -32.89 -6.83
C ASP A 138 7.76 -32.01 -6.29
N ILE A 139 7.20 -32.45 -5.18
CA ILE A 139 6.32 -31.63 -4.33
C ILE A 139 7.16 -31.13 -3.15
N ALA A 140 7.06 -29.82 -2.87
CA ALA A 140 7.81 -29.25 -1.76
C ALA A 140 6.95 -28.33 -0.90
N GLU A 141 7.30 -28.30 0.39
CA GLU A 141 6.83 -27.29 1.33
C GLU A 141 7.88 -26.20 1.43
N VAL A 142 7.50 -24.99 1.00
CA VAL A 142 8.43 -23.87 0.82
C VAL A 142 7.87 -22.60 1.45
N ILE A 143 8.75 -21.86 2.12
CA ILE A 143 8.47 -20.55 2.67
C ILE A 143 8.99 -19.49 1.72
N PHE A 144 8.10 -18.60 1.31
CA PHE A 144 8.40 -17.47 0.47
C PHE A 144 8.31 -16.16 1.22
N ARG A 145 9.21 -15.23 0.87
CA ARG A 145 9.15 -13.83 1.32
C ARG A 145 8.94 -12.92 0.12
N SER A 146 7.86 -12.15 0.16
CA SER A 146 7.55 -11.09 -0.82
C SER A 146 8.17 -9.76 -0.39
N ARG A 147 8.47 -8.91 -1.38
CA ARG A 147 8.83 -7.51 -1.14
C ARG A 147 7.63 -6.67 -0.71
N SER A 148 6.46 -7.00 -1.25
CA SER A 148 5.20 -6.31 -0.98
C SER A 148 4.35 -7.11 0.01
N MET A 149 3.47 -6.43 0.73
CA MET A 149 2.41 -7.08 1.48
C MET A 149 1.44 -7.75 0.51
N LEU A 150 1.06 -8.98 0.79
CA LEU A 150 0.12 -9.77 0.01
C LEU A 150 -1.19 -9.90 0.76
N ALA A 151 -2.30 -9.79 0.03
CA ALA A 151 -3.60 -10.22 0.50
C ALA A 151 -3.84 -11.66 0.02
N ILE A 152 -3.89 -12.61 0.92
CA ILE A 152 -3.89 -14.04 0.64
C ILE A 152 -4.92 -14.79 1.48
N ASP A 153 -5.41 -15.89 0.95
CA ASP A 153 -6.22 -16.85 1.69
C ASP A 153 -5.53 -18.19 1.78
N GLU A 154 -5.77 -18.94 2.84
CA GLU A 154 -5.42 -20.34 2.86
C GLU A 154 -6.26 -21.12 1.85
N PHE A 155 -5.64 -22.02 1.11
CA PHE A 155 -6.33 -22.87 0.13
C PHE A 155 -7.47 -23.68 0.74
N SER A 156 -7.32 -24.08 2.00
CA SER A 156 -8.37 -24.77 2.76
C SER A 156 -9.63 -23.93 2.94
N LYS A 157 -9.49 -22.61 3.06
CA LYS A 157 -10.60 -21.67 3.25
C LYS A 157 -11.17 -21.17 1.91
N ASN A 158 -10.30 -20.85 0.96
CA ASN A 158 -10.72 -20.35 -0.35
C ASN A 158 -9.82 -20.91 -1.47
N LYS A 159 -10.36 -21.90 -2.20
CA LYS A 159 -9.63 -22.58 -3.28
C LYS A 159 -9.27 -21.66 -4.46
N HIS A 160 -9.96 -20.54 -4.64
CA HIS A 160 -9.69 -19.63 -5.75
C HIS A 160 -8.57 -18.65 -5.45
N THR A 161 -8.54 -18.08 -4.26
CA THR A 161 -7.58 -17.05 -3.85
C THR A 161 -6.37 -17.63 -3.10
N GLY A 162 -6.44 -18.90 -2.66
CA GLY A 162 -5.38 -19.60 -1.95
C GLY A 162 -4.39 -20.36 -2.83
N ARG A 163 -4.31 -20.06 -4.15
CA ARG A 163 -3.38 -20.68 -5.10
C ARG A 163 -2.59 -19.65 -5.88
N PHE A 164 -1.40 -20.05 -6.32
CA PHE A 164 -0.49 -19.19 -7.04
C PHE A 164 0.30 -19.94 -8.10
N VAL A 165 0.98 -19.20 -8.96
CA VAL A 165 2.01 -19.70 -9.87
C VAL A 165 3.29 -18.90 -9.69
N LEU A 166 4.43 -19.57 -9.89
CA LEU A 166 5.74 -18.94 -10.00
C LEU A 166 6.17 -18.90 -11.45
N LEU A 167 6.74 -17.77 -11.82
CA LEU A 167 7.30 -17.57 -13.16
C LEU A 167 8.79 -17.22 -13.05
N ASN A 168 9.55 -17.74 -13.99
CA ASN A 168 10.90 -17.27 -14.29
C ASN A 168 10.86 -16.63 -15.67
N SER A 169 11.12 -15.33 -15.74
CA SER A 169 10.81 -14.50 -16.91
C SER A 169 9.32 -14.61 -17.27
N ASN A 170 8.95 -15.34 -18.31
CA ASN A 170 7.55 -15.55 -18.73
C ASN A 170 7.08 -17.01 -18.61
N ASP A 171 7.98 -17.93 -18.22
CA ASP A 171 7.66 -19.35 -18.13
C ASP A 171 7.15 -19.71 -16.74
N ILE A 172 6.10 -20.52 -16.68
CA ILE A 172 5.59 -21.08 -15.42
C ILE A 172 6.57 -22.15 -14.96
N VAL A 173 7.19 -21.94 -13.79
CA VAL A 173 8.15 -22.86 -13.18
C VAL A 173 7.59 -23.65 -12.03
N ALA A 174 6.50 -23.19 -11.42
CA ALA A 174 5.77 -23.94 -10.38
C ALA A 174 4.31 -23.50 -10.29
N GLY A 175 3.48 -24.40 -9.79
CA GLY A 175 2.14 -24.11 -9.27
C GLY A 175 2.04 -24.54 -7.82
N GLY A 176 1.32 -23.77 -7.01
CA GLY A 176 1.22 -24.08 -5.59
C GLY A 176 -0.03 -23.58 -4.90
N VAL A 177 -0.20 -24.04 -3.68
CA VAL A 177 -1.29 -23.65 -2.78
C VAL A 177 -0.74 -23.06 -1.49
N ILE A 178 -1.45 -22.09 -0.93
CA ILE A 178 -1.03 -21.39 0.27
C ILE A 178 -1.50 -22.14 1.52
N SER A 179 -0.56 -22.30 2.44
CA SER A 179 -0.80 -22.77 3.80
C SER A 179 -0.18 -21.77 4.75
N MET A 180 -0.96 -21.16 5.64
CA MET A 180 -0.44 -20.19 6.62
C MET A 180 -0.06 -20.83 7.94
N LYS A 181 0.13 -22.16 7.96
CA LYS A 181 0.51 -22.88 9.18
C LYS A 181 1.83 -22.34 9.73
N GLY A 182 1.78 -21.81 10.95
CA GLY A 182 2.92 -21.19 11.61
C GLY A 182 3.19 -19.71 11.25
N TYR A 183 2.39 -19.13 10.36
CA TYR A 183 2.51 -17.73 9.96
C TYR A 183 1.20 -17.00 10.24
N PRO A 184 1.15 -16.11 11.25
CA PRO A 184 -0.06 -15.35 11.58
C PRO A 184 -0.34 -14.26 10.54
N ASP A 185 -1.58 -13.76 10.56
CA ASP A 185 -1.95 -12.53 9.88
C ASP A 185 -1.07 -11.37 10.41
N GLN A 186 -0.45 -10.64 9.48
CA GLN A 186 0.41 -9.50 9.83
C GLN A 186 -0.37 -8.17 9.84
N ARG A 187 -1.67 -8.18 9.54
CA ARG A 187 -2.50 -6.98 9.54
C ARG A 187 -2.46 -6.27 10.90
N ASP A 188 -2.65 -7.03 11.97
CA ASP A 188 -2.61 -6.51 13.33
C ASP A 188 -1.20 -6.06 13.72
N LEU A 189 -0.16 -6.79 13.28
CA LEU A 189 1.24 -6.40 13.49
C LEU A 189 1.59 -5.08 12.80
N ILE A 190 0.97 -4.76 11.67
CA ILE A 190 1.13 -3.47 11.00
C ILE A 190 0.37 -2.38 11.76
N THR A 191 -0.80 -2.71 12.28
CA THR A 191 -1.60 -1.84 13.12
C THR A 191 -0.98 -1.72 14.51
N GLU A 192 -0.44 -2.80 15.06
CA GLU A 192 0.21 -2.89 16.37
C GLU A 192 1.67 -2.42 16.39
N LYS A 193 2.31 -2.15 15.24
CA LYS A 193 3.61 -1.44 15.23
C LYS A 193 3.56 -0.11 15.99
N GLY A 194 2.34 0.37 16.30
CA GLY A 194 2.12 1.47 17.23
C GLY A 194 2.07 1.10 18.71
N THR A 195 1.81 -0.16 19.10
CA THR A 195 1.56 -0.51 20.50
C THR A 195 2.81 -0.77 21.34
N ASN A 196 3.95 -1.08 20.72
CA ASN A 196 5.26 -1.15 21.39
C ASN A 196 6.04 0.18 21.36
N LEU A 197 5.43 1.24 20.80
CA LEU A 197 5.98 2.57 20.86
C LEU A 197 5.41 3.25 22.11
N TYR A 198 6.19 3.27 23.18
CA TYR A 198 5.92 4.16 24.31
C TYR A 198 6.12 5.59 23.80
N ALA A 199 5.05 6.37 23.76
CA ALA A 199 5.14 7.79 23.50
C ALA A 199 6.06 8.43 24.55
N VAL A 200 7.24 8.85 24.14
CA VAL A 200 8.13 9.60 25.01
C VAL A 200 7.57 11.02 25.09
N GLY A 201 6.99 11.38 26.23
CA GLY A 201 6.55 12.74 26.47
C GLY A 201 7.73 13.72 26.37
N HIS A 202 7.61 14.71 25.49
CA HIS A 202 8.62 15.75 25.37
C HIS A 202 8.71 16.57 26.69
N ARG A 203 9.92 16.76 27.20
CA ARG A 203 10.15 17.61 28.39
C ARG A 203 9.98 19.10 28.09
N VAL A 204 9.93 19.46 26.80
CA VAL A 204 9.66 20.84 26.35
C VAL A 204 8.24 20.87 25.77
N PRO A 205 7.25 21.39 26.52
CA PRO A 205 5.87 21.51 26.05
C PRO A 205 5.74 22.41 24.81
N VAL A 206 4.69 22.22 24.02
CA VAL A 206 4.37 23.05 22.84
C VAL A 206 4.28 24.53 23.21
N VAL A 207 3.63 24.86 24.34
CA VAL A 207 3.51 26.24 24.84
C VAL A 207 4.87 26.91 25.01
N THR A 208 5.87 26.21 25.54
CA THR A 208 7.23 26.75 25.70
C THR A 208 7.91 27.01 24.37
N ARG A 209 7.66 26.15 23.37
CA ARG A 209 8.15 26.34 22.00
C ARG A 209 7.50 27.59 21.36
N VAL A 210 6.18 27.73 21.51
CA VAL A 210 5.40 28.88 21.02
C VAL A 210 5.90 30.18 21.66
N GLN A 211 6.10 30.21 22.98
CA GLN A 211 6.64 31.36 23.67
C GLN A 211 8.02 31.77 23.16
N ARG A 212 8.90 30.79 22.95
CA ARG A 212 10.24 31.05 22.43
C ARG A 212 10.22 31.52 20.96
N ASN A 213 9.41 30.90 20.14
CA ASN A 213 9.37 31.19 18.70
C ASN A 213 8.52 32.42 18.35
N GLY A 214 7.62 32.83 19.25
CA GLY A 214 6.66 33.92 19.01
C GLY A 214 5.51 33.54 18.06
N HIS A 215 5.41 32.25 17.69
CA HIS A 215 4.36 31.74 16.80
C HIS A 215 4.11 30.27 17.03
N TYR A 216 2.95 29.78 16.61
CA TYR A 216 2.61 28.36 16.57
C TYR A 216 3.30 27.67 15.37
N GLY A 217 3.66 26.40 15.56
CA GLY A 217 3.94 25.52 14.44
C GLY A 217 2.66 25.15 13.68
N GLY A 218 2.77 24.79 12.42
CA GLY A 218 1.61 24.38 11.61
C GLY A 218 2.02 23.93 10.22
N VAL A 219 1.07 23.44 9.44
CA VAL A 219 1.30 22.95 8.09
C VAL A 219 0.47 23.74 7.08
N VAL A 220 1.12 24.21 6.02
CA VAL A 220 0.49 24.76 4.83
C VAL A 220 0.70 23.75 3.70
N TRP A 221 -0.35 22.99 3.39
CA TRP A 221 -0.32 21.92 2.39
C TRP A 221 -0.77 22.43 1.03
N LEU A 222 0.19 22.70 0.13
CA LEU A 222 -0.13 23.11 -1.24
C LEU A 222 -0.38 21.87 -2.11
N THR A 223 -1.54 21.83 -2.76
CA THR A 223 -1.91 20.78 -3.72
C THR A 223 -2.35 21.39 -5.05
N GLY A 224 -2.28 20.64 -6.14
CA GLY A 224 -2.65 21.10 -7.49
C GLY A 224 -1.83 20.40 -8.58
N LEU A 225 -2.14 20.68 -9.85
CA LEU A 225 -1.50 20.06 -11.01
C LEU A 225 0.02 20.36 -11.09
N SER A 226 0.78 19.52 -11.82
CA SER A 226 2.13 19.88 -12.24
C SER A 226 2.08 21.17 -13.04
N GLY A 227 3.08 22.03 -12.93
CA GLY A 227 3.06 23.34 -13.61
C GLY A 227 2.14 24.41 -12.99
N ALA A 228 1.30 24.08 -11.99
CA ALA A 228 0.39 25.07 -11.37
C ALA A 228 1.06 26.19 -10.55
N GLY A 229 2.38 26.10 -10.32
CA GLY A 229 3.15 27.10 -9.58
C GLY A 229 3.29 26.87 -8.08
N LYS A 230 3.00 25.65 -7.58
CA LYS A 230 3.09 25.30 -6.15
C LYS A 230 4.45 25.62 -5.54
N SER A 231 5.55 25.15 -6.17
CA SER A 231 6.91 25.37 -5.67
C SER A 231 7.30 26.85 -5.68
N SER A 232 6.87 27.63 -6.68
CA SER A 232 7.13 29.07 -6.74
C SER A 232 6.43 29.83 -5.62
N ILE A 233 5.16 29.48 -5.36
CA ILE A 233 4.38 30.06 -4.25
C ILE A 233 5.00 29.65 -2.91
N ALA A 234 5.40 28.39 -2.78
CA ALA A 234 5.99 27.85 -1.55
C ALA A 234 7.31 28.53 -1.20
N LEU A 235 8.22 28.70 -2.17
CA LEU A 235 9.50 29.39 -2.01
C LEU A 235 9.33 30.85 -1.60
N GLU A 236 8.40 31.57 -2.22
CA GLU A 236 8.16 32.96 -1.87
C GLU A 236 7.47 33.10 -0.51
N ALA A 237 6.53 32.19 -0.19
CA ALA A 237 5.91 32.16 1.14
C ALA A 237 6.93 31.86 2.25
N GLU A 238 7.84 30.89 2.02
CA GLU A 238 8.94 30.57 2.93
C GLU A 238 9.82 31.83 3.17
N ARG A 239 10.25 32.48 2.10
CA ARG A 239 11.07 33.69 2.16
C ARG A 239 10.40 34.82 2.95
N LEU A 240 9.11 35.05 2.71
CA LEU A 240 8.33 36.10 3.40
C LEU A 240 8.11 35.78 4.88
N LEU A 241 7.78 34.54 5.21
CA LEU A 241 7.60 34.10 6.59
C LEU A 241 8.92 34.17 7.37
N PHE A 242 10.00 33.66 6.78
CA PHE A 242 11.34 33.75 7.39
C PHE A 242 11.75 35.20 7.66
N LYS A 243 11.51 36.12 6.71
CA LYS A 243 11.78 37.54 6.89
C LYS A 243 10.95 38.18 8.03
N LYS A 244 9.76 37.62 8.31
CA LYS A 244 8.91 38.04 9.44
C LYS A 244 9.30 37.39 10.77
N GLY A 245 10.36 36.58 10.81
CA GLY A 245 10.85 35.92 12.03
C GLY A 245 10.21 34.56 12.35
N TYR A 246 9.44 33.99 11.41
CA TYR A 246 8.91 32.64 11.59
C TYR A 246 9.98 31.58 11.37
N SER A 247 9.98 30.55 12.21
CA SER A 247 10.71 29.30 11.94
C SER A 247 9.93 28.53 10.88
N VAL A 248 10.40 28.56 9.64
CA VAL A 248 9.69 27.98 8.48
C VAL A 248 10.59 27.02 7.72
N TYR A 249 10.00 25.95 7.16
CA TYR A 249 10.70 24.99 6.32
C TYR A 249 9.82 24.50 5.17
N LEU A 250 10.43 24.41 3.97
CA LEU A 250 9.76 23.93 2.77
C LEU A 250 10.09 22.45 2.52
N LEU A 251 9.05 21.62 2.42
CA LEU A 251 9.12 20.25 1.91
C LEU A 251 8.60 20.23 0.47
N ASP A 252 9.50 20.29 -0.50
CA ASP A 252 9.19 20.18 -1.92
C ASP A 252 9.34 18.75 -2.42
N GLY A 253 8.52 18.36 -3.42
CA GLY A 253 8.46 17.00 -3.93
C GLY A 253 9.80 16.48 -4.45
N ASP A 254 10.59 17.30 -5.12
CA ASP A 254 11.88 16.90 -5.70
C ASP A 254 12.94 16.71 -4.60
N ASN A 255 13.00 17.62 -3.64
CA ASN A 255 13.95 17.55 -2.53
C ASN A 255 13.70 16.33 -1.64
N VAL A 256 12.42 16.03 -1.37
CA VAL A 256 12.05 14.87 -0.56
C VAL A 256 12.35 13.55 -1.29
N ARG A 257 12.16 13.51 -2.61
CA ARG A 257 12.45 12.32 -3.43
C ARG A 257 13.95 12.05 -3.61
N SER A 258 14.80 13.06 -3.55
CA SER A 258 16.25 12.85 -3.61
C SER A 258 16.85 12.22 -2.34
N GLY A 259 16.12 12.23 -1.22
CA GLY A 259 16.56 11.71 0.08
C GLY A 259 15.55 10.75 0.71
N LEU A 260 14.66 11.29 1.55
CA LEU A 260 13.69 10.53 2.37
C LEU A 260 12.88 9.49 1.57
N ASN A 261 12.52 9.81 0.34
CA ASN A 261 11.65 9.01 -0.52
C ASN A 261 12.37 8.52 -1.79
N SER A 262 13.71 8.42 -1.77
CA SER A 262 14.52 7.98 -2.91
C SER A 262 14.22 6.53 -3.35
N ASN A 263 13.66 5.71 -2.47
CA ASN A 263 13.24 4.34 -2.76
C ASN A 263 11.83 4.22 -3.37
N LEU A 264 11.11 5.34 -3.53
CA LEU A 264 9.75 5.36 -4.06
C LEU A 264 9.75 5.76 -5.54
N SER A 265 8.96 5.03 -6.35
CA SER A 265 8.70 5.32 -7.75
C SER A 265 7.51 6.28 -7.93
N PHE A 266 6.94 6.33 -9.13
CA PHE A 266 5.73 7.11 -9.45
C PHE A 266 4.47 6.26 -9.53
N SER A 267 4.53 4.99 -9.06
CA SER A 267 3.32 4.18 -8.94
C SER A 267 2.32 4.84 -7.99
N PRO A 268 1.03 4.58 -8.11
CA PRO A 268 0.03 5.13 -7.22
C PRO A 268 0.26 4.77 -5.74
N GLU A 269 0.75 3.55 -5.45
CA GLU A 269 1.14 3.14 -4.09
C GLU A 269 2.30 3.98 -3.56
N ASP A 270 3.34 4.13 -4.38
CA ASP A 270 4.50 4.91 -4.00
C ASP A 270 4.15 6.40 -3.84
N ARG A 271 3.21 6.91 -4.65
CA ARG A 271 2.67 8.26 -4.46
C ARG A 271 1.92 8.40 -3.14
N ALA A 272 1.06 7.44 -2.80
CA ALA A 272 0.34 7.43 -1.52
C ALA A 272 1.30 7.33 -0.34
N GLU A 273 2.32 6.46 -0.42
CA GLU A 273 3.36 6.31 0.60
C GLU A 273 4.23 7.57 0.71
N ASN A 274 4.55 8.22 -0.42
CA ASN A 274 5.26 9.50 -0.43
C ASN A 274 4.47 10.56 0.37
N ILE A 275 3.17 10.71 0.12
CA ILE A 275 2.30 11.66 0.84
C ILE A 275 2.19 11.29 2.32
N ARG A 276 2.09 10.00 2.66
CA ARG A 276 2.08 9.53 4.04
C ARG A 276 3.35 9.94 4.77
N ARG A 277 4.54 9.64 4.21
CA ARG A 277 5.83 9.99 4.84
C ARG A 277 5.99 11.49 5.02
N VAL A 278 5.63 12.26 4.00
CA VAL A 278 5.68 13.73 4.07
C VAL A 278 4.74 14.27 5.15
N GLY A 279 3.53 13.69 5.27
CA GLY A 279 2.58 14.05 6.31
C GLY A 279 3.12 13.83 7.72
N GLU A 280 3.76 12.68 7.98
CA GLU A 280 4.39 12.38 9.27
C GLU A 280 5.54 13.35 9.58
N VAL A 281 6.42 13.63 8.60
CA VAL A 281 7.54 14.57 8.78
C VAL A 281 7.05 15.99 9.01
N ALA A 282 6.03 16.43 8.26
CA ALA A 282 5.42 17.75 8.43
C ALA A 282 4.81 17.91 9.84
N ALA A 283 4.14 16.88 10.35
CA ALA A 283 3.58 16.86 11.68
C ALA A 283 4.65 16.98 12.77
N LEU A 284 5.78 16.24 12.64
CA LEU A 284 6.90 16.33 13.58
C LEU A 284 7.54 17.72 13.59
N PHE A 285 7.72 18.35 12.42
CA PHE A 285 8.27 19.70 12.34
C PHE A 285 7.31 20.74 12.94
N ALA A 286 6.01 20.58 12.69
CA ALA A 286 5.00 21.46 13.30
C ALA A 286 4.95 21.31 14.81
N ASP A 287 5.06 20.08 15.36
CA ASP A 287 5.19 19.86 16.80
C ASP A 287 6.49 20.48 17.36
N ALA A 288 7.57 20.47 16.59
CA ALA A 288 8.81 21.18 16.94
C ALA A 288 8.65 22.72 16.96
N GLY A 289 7.50 23.25 16.54
CA GLY A 289 7.17 24.67 16.53
C GLY A 289 7.49 25.39 15.21
N MET A 290 7.69 24.64 14.12
CA MET A 290 7.96 25.20 12.78
C MET A 290 6.68 25.34 11.95
N VAL A 291 6.64 26.34 11.09
CA VAL A 291 5.67 26.41 10.00
C VAL A 291 6.21 25.61 8.82
N VAL A 292 5.51 24.55 8.44
CA VAL A 292 5.92 23.67 7.34
C VAL A 292 5.08 23.98 6.11
N ILE A 293 5.74 24.31 5.02
CA ILE A 293 5.08 24.47 3.72
C ILE A 293 5.36 23.20 2.92
N THR A 294 4.34 22.55 2.40
CA THR A 294 4.51 21.38 1.53
C THR A 294 4.05 21.68 0.11
N ALA A 295 4.80 21.26 -0.90
CA ALA A 295 4.46 21.47 -2.33
C ALA A 295 4.42 20.11 -3.06
N PHE A 296 3.23 19.50 -3.14
CA PHE A 296 3.02 18.19 -3.77
C PHE A 296 1.78 18.20 -4.66
N ILE A 297 1.75 17.38 -5.71
CA ILE A 297 0.56 17.19 -6.53
C ILE A 297 -0.60 16.65 -5.69
N SER A 298 -0.35 15.66 -4.83
CA SER A 298 -1.27 15.03 -3.86
C SER A 298 -2.76 15.02 -4.31
N PRO A 299 -3.09 14.32 -5.42
CA PRO A 299 -4.40 14.49 -6.08
C PRO A 299 -5.53 13.85 -5.28
N TYR A 300 -5.22 12.85 -4.44
CA TYR A 300 -6.24 12.08 -3.72
C TYR A 300 -6.55 12.70 -2.37
N ARG A 301 -7.83 12.96 -2.14
CA ARG A 301 -8.31 13.54 -0.88
C ARG A 301 -7.97 12.64 0.31
N ALA A 302 -8.14 11.32 0.17
CA ALA A 302 -7.84 10.36 1.22
C ALA A 302 -6.38 10.42 1.71
N ASP A 303 -5.42 10.69 0.81
CA ASP A 303 -4.02 10.82 1.18
C ASP A 303 -3.75 12.14 1.91
N ARG A 304 -4.41 13.23 1.50
CA ARG A 304 -4.32 14.52 2.19
C ARG A 304 -5.00 14.49 3.57
N ASP A 305 -6.15 13.81 3.68
CA ASP A 305 -6.83 13.58 4.96
C ASP A 305 -5.95 12.74 5.91
N ARG A 306 -5.19 11.78 5.37
CA ARG A 306 -4.21 11.01 6.15
C ARG A 306 -3.06 11.88 6.65
N ALA A 307 -2.55 12.81 5.83
CA ALA A 307 -1.53 13.76 6.25
C ALA A 307 -2.06 14.71 7.34
N ARG A 308 -3.31 15.17 7.21
CA ARG A 308 -3.99 15.93 8.27
C ARG A 308 -4.12 15.13 9.58
N GLY A 309 -4.54 13.87 9.48
CA GLY A 309 -4.64 12.97 10.63
C GLY A 309 -3.30 12.70 11.33
N ALA A 310 -2.16 12.87 10.64
CA ALA A 310 -0.85 12.80 11.28
C ALA A 310 -0.65 13.95 12.28
N MET A 311 -1.09 15.17 11.95
CA MET A 311 -1.08 16.31 12.87
C MET A 311 -1.96 16.07 14.09
N GLU A 312 -3.18 15.56 13.86
CA GLU A 312 -4.15 15.29 14.94
C GLU A 312 -3.61 14.25 15.93
N ARG A 313 -2.89 13.20 15.43
CA ARG A 313 -2.30 12.17 16.31
C ARG A 313 -1.18 12.69 17.19
N ILE A 314 -0.40 13.63 16.72
CA ILE A 314 0.69 14.26 17.50
C ILE A 314 0.13 15.29 18.49
N ASN A 315 -1.19 15.53 18.44
CA ASN A 315 -1.87 16.50 19.28
C ASN A 315 -1.26 17.91 19.16
N SER A 316 -0.86 18.26 17.94
CA SER A 316 -0.33 19.60 17.64
C SER A 316 -1.47 20.62 17.69
N GLU A 317 -1.32 21.66 18.48
CA GLU A 317 -2.24 22.81 18.53
C GLU A 317 -2.13 23.67 17.26
N GLY A 318 -1.18 23.36 16.39
CA GLY A 318 -0.94 24.10 15.15
C GLY A 318 -1.98 23.79 14.06
N PRO A 319 -2.31 24.77 13.22
CA PRO A 319 -3.26 24.59 12.13
C PRO A 319 -2.70 23.75 10.99
N PHE A 320 -3.58 22.99 10.33
CA PHE A 320 -3.33 22.36 9.03
C PHE A 320 -4.18 23.04 7.97
N HIS A 321 -3.55 23.86 7.12
CA HIS A 321 -4.20 24.57 6.02
C HIS A 321 -3.94 23.84 4.70
N GLU A 322 -4.99 23.35 4.08
CA GLU A 322 -4.93 22.81 2.71
C GLU A 322 -5.23 23.92 1.72
N VAL A 323 -4.30 24.16 0.79
CA VAL A 323 -4.41 25.21 -0.21
C VAL A 323 -4.34 24.58 -1.60
N PHE A 324 -5.43 24.70 -2.36
CA PHE A 324 -5.47 24.26 -3.75
C PHE A 324 -4.95 25.37 -4.67
N VAL A 325 -3.81 25.13 -5.31
CA VAL A 325 -3.23 26.03 -6.30
C VAL A 325 -3.88 25.72 -7.65
N ARG A 326 -4.80 26.61 -8.06
CA ARG A 326 -5.58 26.46 -9.29
C ARG A 326 -4.87 27.13 -10.46
N ALA A 327 -4.63 26.36 -11.53
CA ALA A 327 -4.27 26.87 -12.86
C ALA A 327 -5.04 26.03 -13.90
N SER A 328 -5.31 26.60 -15.08
CA SER A 328 -5.91 25.83 -16.18
C SER A 328 -4.91 24.81 -16.71
N LEU A 329 -5.39 23.76 -17.37
CA LEU A 329 -4.53 22.71 -17.93
C LEU A 329 -3.57 23.30 -18.97
N GLU A 330 -4.06 24.19 -19.83
CA GLU A 330 -3.25 24.86 -20.85
C GLU A 330 -2.07 25.63 -20.24
N VAL A 331 -2.33 26.41 -19.17
CA VAL A 331 -1.28 27.12 -18.44
C VAL A 331 -0.30 26.18 -17.74
N CYS A 332 -0.77 25.04 -17.27
CA CYS A 332 0.11 24.03 -16.67
C CYS A 332 1.01 23.37 -17.71
N GLU A 333 0.47 23.03 -18.88
CA GLU A 333 1.21 22.46 -20.02
C GLU A 333 2.23 23.45 -20.58
N GLU A 334 1.86 24.72 -20.76
CA GLU A 334 2.77 25.78 -21.22
C GLU A 334 3.95 25.99 -20.24
N ARG A 335 3.71 25.83 -18.95
CA ARG A 335 4.71 26.03 -17.89
C ARG A 335 5.46 24.78 -17.53
N ASP A 336 5.14 23.62 -18.11
CA ASP A 336 5.73 22.33 -17.70
C ASP A 336 7.22 22.23 -18.13
N PRO A 337 8.17 22.58 -17.25
CA PRO A 337 9.60 22.52 -17.57
C PRO A 337 10.14 21.09 -17.60
N LYS A 338 9.32 20.10 -17.22
CA LYS A 338 9.73 18.69 -17.03
C LYS A 338 9.12 17.76 -18.06
N GLY A 339 8.13 18.20 -18.85
CA GLY A 339 7.46 17.39 -19.87
C GLY A 339 6.67 16.21 -19.27
N LEU A 340 6.02 16.38 -18.12
CA LEU A 340 5.29 15.35 -17.37
C LEU A 340 3.85 15.20 -17.83
#